data_9c8de9b87003865b86ff50865c91d20c
#
_entry.id   9c8de9b87003865b86ff50865c91d20c
#
_cell.length_a   1.000
_cell.length_b   1.000
_cell.length_c   1.000
_cell.angle_alpha   90.00
_cell.angle_beta   90.00
_cell.angle_gamma   90.00
#
_symmetry.space_group_name_H-M   'P 1'
#
loop_
_entity.id
_entity.type
_entity.pdbx_description
1 polymer ?
#
loop_
_entity_poly.entity_id
_entity_poly.type
_entity_poly.pdbx_seq_one_letter_code
_entity_poly.pdbx_strand_id
1 'polypeptide(L)'
;MKKVKLGEVLSLKKGKKATVLAEQTTLSQRYIQIDDLRNNNNLKFTESLNMTEALPDDILIAWDGANAGTVGYGLSGAVGSTITVLKKNERYKEKIISDYLGVFLESKSQYLRDHSTGATIPHLNKNILLDLQLELLGIEEQENIICILNTIKRLITRRKFQLDELNLLVKSRFNEMFWENKIFESIDNLFDIIDGDRSKNYPKSDELFSEEYCLFLNTKNVTKNGFSFDTKQFITKTKDKLLRKGKLERYDIVLTTRGTVGNVAYYDELIKYKHLRINSGMVILRPKTPNLNQKFIIHVLRNNNYSRVILGSAQPQLPITKLKKILLPLPPLALQNEFADFVALVDKSQFACEIAIKVWRNSLKFSII
;
A
#
# COMPACT_ATOMS: atom_id res chain seq x y z
N MET A 1 -28.15 -7.19 26.20
CA MET A 1 -27.15 -8.22 25.88
C MET A 1 -26.20 -8.38 27.06
N LYS A 2 -25.79 -9.62 27.34
CA LYS A 2 -24.89 -9.90 28.48
C LYS A 2 -23.44 -9.68 28.02
N LYS A 3 -22.68 -8.85 28.75
CA LYS A 3 -21.25 -8.67 28.52
C LYS A 3 -20.47 -9.49 29.54
N VAL A 4 -19.37 -10.09 29.09
CA VAL A 4 -18.44 -10.87 29.92
C VAL A 4 -17.03 -10.33 29.76
N LYS A 5 -16.28 -10.27 30.86
CA LYS A 5 -14.85 -9.89 30.78
C LYS A 5 -14.04 -11.05 30.21
N LEU A 6 -13.03 -10.74 29.38
CA LEU A 6 -12.14 -11.80 28.85
C LEU A 6 -11.41 -12.57 29.94
N GLY A 7 -11.17 -11.97 31.11
CA GLY A 7 -10.61 -12.67 32.28
C GLY A 7 -11.47 -13.80 32.83
N GLU A 8 -12.80 -13.74 32.60
CA GLU A 8 -13.71 -14.85 32.93
C GLU A 8 -13.70 -15.95 31.87
N VAL A 9 -13.44 -15.56 30.61
CA VAL A 9 -13.54 -16.42 29.43
C VAL A 9 -12.24 -17.18 29.14
N LEU A 10 -11.08 -16.55 29.41
CA LEU A 10 -9.79 -17.00 28.91
C LEU A 10 -8.78 -17.31 30.02
N SER A 11 -8.00 -18.36 29.81
CA SER A 11 -6.73 -18.58 30.45
C SER A 11 -5.58 -18.34 29.48
N LEU A 12 -4.46 -17.83 29.99
CA LEU A 12 -3.29 -17.42 29.19
C LEU A 12 -2.14 -18.41 29.42
N LYS A 13 -1.51 -18.89 28.35
CA LYS A 13 -0.31 -19.70 28.40
C LYS A 13 0.74 -19.18 27.45
N LYS A 14 1.89 -18.70 27.96
CA LYS A 14 2.98 -18.16 27.14
C LYS A 14 3.65 -19.28 26.35
N GLY A 15 3.97 -19.01 25.09
CA GLY A 15 4.76 -19.88 24.23
C GLY A 15 6.21 -20.00 24.70
N LYS A 16 6.98 -20.91 24.10
CA LYS A 16 8.35 -21.22 24.50
C LYS A 16 9.30 -21.04 23.32
N LYS A 17 10.56 -20.69 23.62
CA LYS A 17 11.63 -20.64 22.62
C LYS A 17 12.01 -22.08 22.22
N ALA A 18 12.23 -22.30 20.94
CA ALA A 18 12.60 -23.58 20.39
C ALA A 18 13.68 -23.44 19.32
N THR A 19 14.35 -24.52 18.98
CA THR A 19 15.20 -24.60 17.80
C THR A 19 14.31 -24.69 16.57
N VAL A 20 14.55 -23.81 15.62
CA VAL A 20 13.74 -23.69 14.39
C VAL A 20 14.33 -24.57 13.30
N LEU A 21 13.48 -25.38 12.66
CA LEU A 21 13.79 -26.15 11.47
C LEU A 21 13.00 -25.55 10.30
N ALA A 22 13.66 -25.38 9.15
CA ALA A 22 13.01 -24.91 7.93
C ALA A 22 12.20 -26.01 7.23
N GLU A 23 12.58 -27.25 7.42
CA GLU A 23 11.96 -28.43 6.81
C GLU A 23 11.32 -29.33 7.88
N GLN A 24 10.27 -30.02 7.50
CA GLN A 24 9.58 -30.97 8.34
C GLN A 24 10.36 -32.29 8.39
N THR A 25 10.57 -32.81 9.60
CA THR A 25 11.11 -34.16 9.84
C THR A 25 10.02 -35.08 10.38
N THR A 26 10.29 -36.37 10.50
CA THR A 26 9.34 -37.35 11.06
C THR A 26 9.00 -37.13 12.54
N LEU A 27 9.87 -36.43 13.27
CA LEU A 27 9.70 -36.16 14.72
C LEU A 27 9.32 -34.70 14.98
N SER A 28 9.34 -33.82 13.96
CA SER A 28 9.07 -32.41 14.15
C SER A 28 7.58 -32.11 14.16
N GLN A 29 7.21 -31.10 14.92
CA GLN A 29 5.91 -30.49 14.92
C GLN A 29 5.99 -29.06 14.36
N ARG A 30 4.87 -28.52 13.85
CA ARG A 30 4.80 -27.13 13.43
C ARG A 30 5.20 -26.19 14.56
N TYR A 31 6.04 -25.17 14.24
CA TYR A 31 6.44 -24.14 15.19
C TYR A 31 5.90 -22.78 14.76
N ILE A 32 4.90 -22.28 15.48
CA ILE A 32 4.17 -21.05 15.17
C ILE A 32 4.96 -19.85 15.68
N GLN A 33 5.26 -18.93 14.77
CA GLN A 33 5.89 -17.64 15.05
C GLN A 33 4.96 -16.48 14.65
N ILE A 34 5.35 -15.23 14.92
CA ILE A 34 4.49 -14.03 14.70
C ILE A 34 4.01 -13.92 13.26
N ASP A 35 4.84 -14.28 12.28
CA ASP A 35 4.48 -14.21 10.86
C ASP A 35 3.32 -15.16 10.53
N ASP A 36 3.26 -16.31 11.17
CA ASP A 36 2.19 -17.31 11.01
C ASP A 36 0.82 -16.80 11.46
N LEU A 37 0.77 -15.80 12.36
CA LEU A 37 -0.49 -15.18 12.78
C LEU A 37 -1.15 -14.36 11.65
N ARG A 38 -0.40 -14.04 10.60
CA ARG A 38 -0.87 -13.25 9.44
C ARG A 38 -1.12 -14.10 8.20
N ASN A 39 -0.28 -15.09 7.98
CA ASN A 39 -0.36 -15.99 6.84
C ASN A 39 0.43 -17.28 7.09
N ASN A 40 0.11 -18.32 6.36
CA ASN A 40 0.76 -19.63 6.46
C ASN A 40 1.78 -19.89 5.33
N ASN A 41 2.38 -18.85 4.75
CA ASN A 41 3.21 -19.00 3.58
C ASN A 41 4.61 -19.59 3.85
N ASN A 42 5.07 -19.56 5.10
CA ASN A 42 6.44 -19.94 5.46
C ASN A 42 6.46 -20.77 6.74
N LEU A 43 6.03 -22.03 6.63
CA LEU A 43 5.92 -22.94 7.77
C LEU A 43 7.29 -23.23 8.35
N LYS A 44 7.38 -23.26 9.68
CA LYS A 44 8.56 -23.63 10.46
C LYS A 44 8.22 -24.79 11.35
N PHE A 45 9.23 -25.54 11.72
CA PHE A 45 9.09 -26.78 12.51
C PHE A 45 10.05 -26.78 13.69
N THR A 46 9.81 -27.66 14.64
CA THR A 46 10.69 -27.90 15.79
C THR A 46 10.56 -29.33 16.30
N GLU A 47 11.65 -29.89 16.81
CA GLU A 47 11.72 -31.15 17.57
C GLU A 47 11.85 -30.87 19.06
N SER A 48 11.82 -29.62 19.51
CA SER A 48 11.91 -29.28 20.92
C SER A 48 10.75 -29.87 21.71
N LEU A 49 11.08 -30.50 22.83
CA LEU A 49 10.11 -31.14 23.73
C LEU A 49 9.47 -30.13 24.70
N ASN A 50 8.35 -30.52 25.33
CA ASN A 50 7.65 -29.71 26.33
C ASN A 50 7.25 -28.30 25.88
N MET A 51 6.87 -28.18 24.62
CA MET A 51 6.40 -26.93 24.07
C MET A 51 5.02 -26.54 24.59
N THR A 52 4.69 -25.25 24.51
CA THR A 52 3.30 -24.80 24.65
C THR A 52 2.60 -25.05 23.33
N GLU A 53 1.55 -25.86 23.34
CA GLU A 53 0.79 -26.22 22.16
C GLU A 53 -0.48 -25.39 22.03
N ALA A 54 -0.77 -24.96 20.83
CA ALA A 54 -2.04 -24.41 20.41
C ALA A 54 -2.87 -25.47 19.69
N LEU A 55 -4.14 -25.52 20.00
CA LEU A 55 -5.17 -26.28 19.28
C LEU A 55 -5.92 -25.34 18.32
N PRO A 56 -6.62 -25.87 17.29
CA PRO A 56 -7.38 -25.05 16.35
C PRO A 56 -8.40 -24.10 17.02
N ASP A 57 -8.93 -24.50 18.17
CA ASP A 57 -9.88 -23.71 18.97
C ASP A 57 -9.26 -22.64 19.86
N ASP A 58 -7.95 -22.59 19.94
CA ASP A 58 -7.23 -21.59 20.71
C ASP A 58 -7.04 -20.30 19.90
N ILE A 59 -6.94 -19.18 20.60
CA ILE A 59 -6.56 -17.91 19.99
C ILE A 59 -5.10 -17.62 20.33
N LEU A 60 -4.35 -17.16 19.37
CA LEU A 60 -2.95 -16.77 19.54
C LEU A 60 -2.84 -15.26 19.46
N ILE A 61 -2.05 -14.65 20.35
CA ILE A 61 -1.79 -13.22 20.31
C ILE A 61 -0.28 -12.96 20.46
N ALA A 62 0.27 -12.15 19.56
CA ALA A 62 1.63 -11.66 19.71
C ALA A 62 1.72 -10.78 20.95
N TRP A 63 2.55 -11.20 21.92
CA TRP A 63 2.63 -10.55 23.22
C TRP A 63 3.70 -9.47 23.28
N ASP A 64 4.83 -9.74 22.63
CA ASP A 64 6.03 -8.92 22.72
C ASP A 64 6.48 -8.38 21.35
N GLY A 65 7.08 -7.20 21.34
CA GLY A 65 7.73 -6.60 20.17
C GLY A 65 6.83 -5.72 19.29
N ALA A 66 7.37 -5.26 18.15
CA ALA A 66 6.69 -4.33 17.25
C ALA A 66 5.34 -4.84 16.70
N ASN A 67 5.11 -6.15 16.77
CA ASN A 67 3.88 -6.81 16.34
C ASN A 67 2.91 -7.13 17.48
N ALA A 68 3.16 -6.63 18.70
CA ALA A 68 2.28 -6.85 19.84
C ALA A 68 0.82 -6.54 19.50
N GLY A 69 -0.11 -7.40 19.92
CA GLY A 69 -1.53 -7.29 19.59
C GLY A 69 -1.96 -7.93 18.27
N THR A 70 -1.03 -8.49 17.47
CA THR A 70 -1.43 -9.29 16.29
C THR A 70 -2.08 -10.59 16.75
N VAL A 71 -3.25 -10.90 16.21
CA VAL A 71 -4.07 -12.06 16.57
C VAL A 71 -4.07 -13.09 15.45
N GLY A 72 -4.02 -14.36 15.82
CA GLY A 72 -4.21 -15.52 14.94
C GLY A 72 -5.14 -16.53 15.58
N TYR A 73 -5.91 -17.25 14.78
CA TYR A 73 -6.81 -18.34 15.22
C TYR A 73 -6.93 -19.40 14.13
N GLY A 74 -7.48 -20.56 14.48
CA GLY A 74 -7.51 -21.71 13.59
C GLY A 74 -6.13 -22.33 13.31
N LEU A 75 -5.14 -22.07 14.18
CA LEU A 75 -3.77 -22.55 14.07
C LEU A 75 -3.49 -23.64 15.10
N SER A 76 -2.69 -24.63 14.72
CA SER A 76 -2.27 -25.70 15.64
C SER A 76 -0.77 -25.96 15.53
N GLY A 77 -0.14 -26.25 16.69
CA GLY A 77 1.29 -26.55 16.79
C GLY A 77 1.96 -25.94 18.01
N ALA A 78 3.27 -26.12 18.11
CA ALA A 78 4.11 -25.53 19.15
C ALA A 78 4.19 -24.01 18.96
N VAL A 79 4.09 -23.25 20.05
CA VAL A 79 3.99 -21.77 20.01
C VAL A 79 5.27 -21.12 20.50
N GLY A 80 5.77 -20.16 19.73
CA GLY A 80 6.97 -19.39 20.00
C GLY A 80 6.84 -18.44 21.19
N SER A 81 7.96 -18.11 21.83
CA SER A 81 8.03 -17.36 23.11
C SER A 81 7.46 -15.94 23.06
N THR A 82 7.32 -15.35 21.87
CA THR A 82 6.75 -14.01 21.69
C THR A 82 5.24 -14.00 21.55
N ILE A 83 4.62 -15.19 21.57
CA ILE A 83 3.19 -15.39 21.41
C ILE A 83 2.61 -15.99 22.71
N THR A 84 1.39 -15.60 23.02
CA THR A 84 0.60 -16.18 24.11
C THR A 84 -0.61 -16.88 23.53
N VAL A 85 -0.85 -18.12 24.00
CA VAL A 85 -2.05 -18.91 23.71
C VAL A 85 -3.16 -18.48 24.67
N LEU A 86 -4.31 -18.14 24.14
CA LEU A 86 -5.52 -17.80 24.88
C LEU A 86 -6.48 -18.98 24.73
N LYS A 87 -6.68 -19.72 25.85
CA LYS A 87 -7.55 -20.89 25.90
C LYS A 87 -8.87 -20.53 26.53
N LYS A 88 -9.98 -20.92 25.90
CA LYS A 88 -11.31 -20.77 26.49
C LYS A 88 -11.47 -21.64 27.74
N ASN A 89 -11.97 -21.06 28.81
CA ASN A 89 -12.35 -21.81 29.99
C ASN A 89 -13.53 -22.75 29.67
N GLU A 90 -13.60 -23.92 30.31
CA GLU A 90 -14.59 -24.99 30.04
C GLU A 90 -16.03 -24.47 29.97
N ARG A 91 -16.40 -23.55 30.87
CA ARG A 91 -17.74 -22.91 30.92
C ARG A 91 -18.13 -22.20 29.64
N TYR A 92 -17.15 -21.75 28.83
CA TYR A 92 -17.37 -20.91 27.65
C TYR A 92 -17.05 -21.63 26.34
N LYS A 93 -16.52 -22.82 26.34
CA LYS A 93 -16.15 -23.60 25.14
C LYS A 93 -17.30 -23.73 24.15
N GLU A 94 -18.51 -24.07 24.65
CA GLU A 94 -19.70 -24.23 23.82
C GLU A 94 -20.51 -22.93 23.62
N LYS A 95 -20.12 -21.84 24.30
CA LYS A 95 -20.85 -20.57 24.26
C LYS A 95 -20.21 -19.51 23.38
N ILE A 96 -18.93 -19.68 23.07
CA ILE A 96 -18.15 -18.71 22.29
C ILE A 96 -17.38 -19.45 21.20
N ILE A 97 -17.68 -19.13 19.95
CA ILE A 97 -16.96 -19.63 18.79
C ILE A 97 -15.59 -18.96 18.73
N SER A 98 -14.54 -19.72 18.48
CA SER A 98 -13.15 -19.23 18.45
C SER A 98 -12.95 -18.14 17.42
N ASP A 99 -13.51 -18.28 16.22
CA ASP A 99 -13.44 -17.26 15.16
C ASP A 99 -14.12 -15.95 15.58
N TYR A 100 -15.26 -16.01 16.28
CA TYR A 100 -15.93 -14.82 16.83
C TYR A 100 -15.04 -14.09 17.83
N LEU A 101 -14.44 -14.83 18.76
CA LEU A 101 -13.49 -14.27 19.72
C LEU A 101 -12.22 -13.73 19.05
N GLY A 102 -11.71 -14.44 18.05
CA GLY A 102 -10.55 -14.01 17.25
C GLY A 102 -10.81 -12.69 16.53
N VAL A 103 -11.94 -12.57 15.86
CA VAL A 103 -12.35 -11.34 15.19
C VAL A 103 -12.55 -10.19 16.17
N PHE A 104 -13.16 -10.44 17.33
CA PHE A 104 -13.27 -9.44 18.39
C PHE A 104 -11.89 -8.94 18.84
N LEU A 105 -10.96 -9.84 19.11
CA LEU A 105 -9.60 -9.48 19.51
C LEU A 105 -8.83 -8.76 18.39
N GLU A 106 -9.00 -9.16 17.12
CA GLU A 106 -8.45 -8.41 15.97
C GLU A 106 -8.92 -6.95 15.98
N SER A 107 -10.19 -6.70 16.29
CA SER A 107 -10.76 -5.34 16.37
C SER A 107 -10.14 -4.50 17.48
N LYS A 108 -9.70 -5.13 18.55
CA LYS A 108 -9.05 -4.48 19.70
C LYS A 108 -7.52 -4.41 19.58
N SER A 109 -6.92 -4.96 18.53
CA SER A 109 -5.46 -5.03 18.36
C SER A 109 -4.77 -3.67 18.47
N GLN A 110 -5.35 -2.62 17.85
CA GLN A 110 -4.79 -1.28 17.95
C GLN A 110 -4.91 -0.71 19.36
N TYR A 111 -6.07 -0.86 20.00
CA TYR A 111 -6.29 -0.44 21.38
C TYR A 111 -5.30 -1.13 22.34
N LEU A 112 -5.11 -2.44 22.21
CA LEU A 112 -4.15 -3.20 23.01
C LEU A 112 -2.72 -2.73 22.78
N ARG A 113 -2.35 -2.39 21.55
CA ARG A 113 -1.04 -1.85 21.19
C ARG A 113 -0.79 -0.48 21.80
N ASP A 114 -1.76 0.40 21.73
CA ASP A 114 -1.66 1.77 22.26
C ASP A 114 -1.54 1.80 23.79
N HIS A 115 -2.00 0.73 24.46
CA HIS A 115 -1.91 0.54 25.91
C HIS A 115 -0.83 -0.47 26.32
N SER A 116 0.07 -0.84 25.42
CA SER A 116 1.21 -1.71 25.74
C SER A 116 2.23 -0.95 26.60
N THR A 117 3.02 -1.72 27.38
CA THR A 117 4.09 -1.21 28.23
C THR A 117 5.45 -1.42 27.58
N GLY A 118 6.47 -0.63 27.93
CA GLY A 118 7.84 -0.76 27.43
C GLY A 118 8.15 0.18 26.26
N ALA A 119 9.08 1.12 26.48
CA ALA A 119 9.43 2.15 25.49
C ALA A 119 10.20 1.61 24.27
N THR A 120 11.02 0.57 24.45
CA THR A 120 11.87 0.01 23.39
C THR A 120 11.25 -1.25 22.77
N ILE A 121 10.68 -2.12 23.60
CA ILE A 121 9.99 -3.34 23.15
C ILE A 121 8.58 -3.32 23.77
N PRO A 122 7.54 -3.06 23.00
CA PRO A 122 6.18 -3.09 23.50
C PRO A 122 5.80 -4.46 24.04
N HIS A 123 5.16 -4.50 25.21
CA HIS A 123 4.58 -5.69 25.82
C HIS A 123 3.11 -5.48 26.08
N LEU A 124 2.27 -6.43 25.72
CA LEU A 124 0.82 -6.32 26.00
C LEU A 124 0.57 -6.30 27.51
N ASN A 125 -0.32 -5.41 27.91
CA ASN A 125 -0.76 -5.35 29.31
C ASN A 125 -1.85 -6.40 29.56
N LYS A 126 -1.53 -7.39 30.41
CA LYS A 126 -2.42 -8.49 30.75
C LYS A 126 -3.76 -8.00 31.32
N ASN A 127 -3.72 -7.02 32.22
CA ASN A 127 -4.94 -6.54 32.88
C ASN A 127 -5.86 -5.85 31.87
N ILE A 128 -5.32 -5.06 30.96
CA ILE A 128 -6.10 -4.40 29.88
C ILE A 128 -6.75 -5.43 28.97
N LEU A 129 -6.00 -6.50 28.58
CA LEU A 129 -6.56 -7.59 27.78
C LEU A 129 -7.72 -8.28 28.51
N LEU A 130 -7.52 -8.63 29.78
CA LEU A 130 -8.50 -9.38 30.57
C LEU A 130 -9.73 -8.54 30.97
N ASP A 131 -9.59 -7.22 31.00
CA ASP A 131 -10.70 -6.29 31.25
C ASP A 131 -11.57 -5.98 30.03
N LEU A 132 -11.14 -6.38 28.83
CA LEU A 132 -11.97 -6.24 27.63
C LEU A 132 -13.30 -6.97 27.82
N GLN A 133 -14.39 -6.31 27.39
CA GLN A 133 -15.73 -6.85 27.48
C GLN A 133 -16.20 -7.38 26.14
N LEU A 134 -16.52 -8.65 26.08
CA LEU A 134 -17.09 -9.35 24.94
C LEU A 134 -18.61 -9.45 25.11
N GLU A 135 -19.38 -9.17 24.08
CA GLU A 135 -20.80 -9.46 24.05
C GLU A 135 -21.02 -10.97 23.87
N LEU A 136 -21.76 -11.55 24.80
CA LEU A 136 -22.10 -12.97 24.75
C LEU A 136 -23.41 -13.13 23.96
N LEU A 137 -23.28 -13.22 22.64
CA LEU A 137 -24.38 -13.47 21.70
C LEU A 137 -24.75 -14.95 21.66
N GLY A 138 -25.91 -15.28 21.12
CA GLY A 138 -26.26 -16.66 20.77
C GLY A 138 -25.31 -17.23 19.69
N ILE A 139 -25.17 -18.56 19.67
CA ILE A 139 -24.25 -19.23 18.72
C ILE A 139 -24.62 -18.88 17.27
N GLU A 140 -25.88 -18.92 16.93
CA GLU A 140 -26.39 -18.55 15.59
C GLU A 140 -26.02 -17.10 15.20
N GLU A 141 -26.11 -16.16 16.14
CA GLU A 141 -25.71 -14.77 15.89
C GLU A 141 -24.20 -14.65 15.67
N GLN A 142 -23.38 -15.39 16.46
CA GLN A 142 -21.93 -15.45 16.29
C GLN A 142 -21.56 -16.01 14.91
N GLU A 143 -22.19 -17.12 14.50
CA GLU A 143 -21.99 -17.74 13.17
C GLU A 143 -22.35 -16.77 12.04
N ASN A 144 -23.46 -16.06 12.14
CA ASN A 144 -23.88 -15.06 11.17
C ASN A 144 -22.85 -13.93 11.04
N ILE A 145 -22.35 -13.41 12.17
CA ILE A 145 -21.29 -12.39 12.18
C ILE A 145 -20.03 -12.90 11.49
N ILE A 146 -19.57 -14.10 11.86
CA ILE A 146 -18.37 -14.73 11.26
C ILE A 146 -18.57 -14.90 9.74
N CYS A 147 -19.73 -15.40 9.31
CA CYS A 147 -20.06 -15.63 7.91
C CYS A 147 -19.99 -14.31 7.09
N ILE A 148 -20.59 -13.23 7.61
CA ILE A 148 -20.57 -11.91 6.97
C ILE A 148 -19.14 -11.40 6.86
N LEU A 149 -18.38 -11.43 7.97
CA LEU A 149 -17.01 -10.91 8.00
C LEU A 149 -16.07 -11.69 7.09
N ASN A 150 -16.15 -13.02 7.08
CA ASN A 150 -15.38 -13.87 6.17
C ASN A 150 -15.75 -13.64 4.71
N THR A 151 -17.04 -13.42 4.43
CA THR A 151 -17.50 -13.04 3.08
C THR A 151 -16.90 -11.72 2.64
N ILE A 152 -16.91 -10.68 3.48
CA ILE A 152 -16.29 -9.40 3.17
C ILE A 152 -14.77 -9.53 2.97
N LYS A 153 -14.06 -10.27 3.85
CA LYS A 153 -12.61 -10.53 3.71
C LYS A 153 -12.30 -11.21 2.36
N ARG A 154 -13.11 -12.22 1.98
CA ARG A 154 -12.99 -12.92 0.68
C ARG A 154 -13.25 -12.00 -0.51
N LEU A 155 -14.26 -11.14 -0.44
CA LEU A 155 -14.57 -10.18 -1.50
C LEU A 155 -13.44 -9.17 -1.68
N ILE A 156 -12.87 -8.65 -0.59
CA ILE A 156 -11.69 -7.75 -0.64
C ILE A 156 -10.52 -8.45 -1.31
N THR A 157 -10.23 -9.69 -0.94
CA THR A 157 -9.14 -10.47 -1.56
C THR A 157 -9.36 -10.69 -3.04
N ARG A 158 -10.58 -11.05 -3.44
CA ARG A 158 -10.94 -11.24 -4.85
C ARG A 158 -10.81 -9.95 -5.67
N ARG A 159 -11.18 -8.79 -5.10
CA ARG A 159 -10.99 -7.49 -5.78
C ARG A 159 -9.53 -7.08 -5.90
N LYS A 160 -8.69 -7.39 -4.93
CA LYS A 160 -7.24 -7.18 -5.04
C LYS A 160 -6.65 -8.01 -6.18
N PHE A 161 -6.99 -9.31 -6.23
CA PHE A 161 -6.58 -10.18 -7.33
C PHE A 161 -7.04 -9.63 -8.69
N GLN A 162 -8.29 -9.16 -8.78
CA GLN A 162 -8.81 -8.55 -10.01
C GLN A 162 -8.01 -7.29 -10.42
N LEU A 163 -7.53 -6.47 -9.47
CA LEU A 163 -6.65 -5.33 -9.78
C LEU A 163 -5.32 -5.78 -10.39
N ASP A 164 -4.73 -6.85 -9.85
CA ASP A 164 -3.48 -7.40 -10.39
C ASP A 164 -3.68 -7.94 -11.81
N GLU A 165 -4.78 -8.66 -12.06
CA GLU A 165 -5.16 -9.15 -13.39
C GLU A 165 -5.40 -8.01 -14.40
N LEU A 166 -6.06 -6.93 -13.99
CA LEU A 166 -6.26 -5.75 -14.84
C LEU A 166 -4.93 -5.08 -15.21
N ASN A 167 -3.97 -5.00 -14.27
CA ASN A 167 -2.63 -4.49 -14.57
C ASN A 167 -1.89 -5.38 -15.58
N LEU A 168 -1.99 -6.70 -15.43
CA LEU A 168 -1.42 -7.67 -16.36
C LEU A 168 -2.06 -7.58 -17.75
N LEU A 169 -3.36 -7.39 -17.82
CA LEU A 169 -4.12 -7.24 -19.05
C LEU A 169 -3.64 -6.02 -19.85
N VAL A 170 -3.44 -4.87 -19.20
CA VAL A 170 -2.89 -3.68 -19.88
C VAL A 170 -1.50 -3.95 -20.44
N LYS A 171 -0.64 -4.62 -19.67
CA LYS A 171 0.70 -4.98 -20.11
C LYS A 171 0.69 -5.97 -21.30
N SER A 172 -0.18 -6.97 -21.25
CA SER A 172 -0.34 -7.95 -22.33
C SER A 172 -0.85 -7.28 -23.62
N ARG A 173 -1.86 -6.40 -23.50
CA ARG A 173 -2.40 -5.67 -24.64
C ARG A 173 -1.36 -4.72 -25.26
N PHE A 174 -0.56 -4.05 -24.44
CA PHE A 174 0.55 -3.24 -24.93
C PHE A 174 1.53 -4.07 -25.74
N ASN A 175 1.93 -5.21 -25.22
CA ASN A 175 2.86 -6.10 -25.92
C ASN A 175 2.24 -6.62 -27.22
N GLU A 176 1.00 -7.10 -27.20
CA GLU A 176 0.28 -7.58 -28.40
C GLU A 176 0.22 -6.53 -29.51
N MET A 177 -0.20 -5.31 -29.16
CA MET A 177 -0.35 -4.23 -30.13
C MET A 177 0.97 -3.69 -30.68
N PHE A 178 2.05 -3.73 -29.89
CA PHE A 178 3.30 -3.02 -30.20
C PHE A 178 4.54 -3.89 -30.25
N TRP A 179 4.41 -5.24 -30.15
CA TRP A 179 5.54 -6.17 -30.25
C TRP A 179 6.35 -5.99 -31.54
N GLU A 180 5.69 -5.78 -32.67
CA GLU A 180 6.33 -5.60 -33.96
C GLU A 180 6.64 -4.12 -34.31
N ASN A 181 6.34 -3.22 -33.39
CA ASN A 181 6.62 -1.80 -33.62
C ASN A 181 8.12 -1.55 -33.69
N LYS A 182 8.59 -1.10 -34.85
CA LYS A 182 10.00 -0.77 -35.12
C LYS A 182 10.26 0.74 -35.12
N ILE A 183 9.23 1.54 -34.93
CA ILE A 183 9.33 3.00 -34.95
C ILE A 183 9.54 3.48 -33.52
N PHE A 184 10.70 4.05 -33.28
CA PHE A 184 11.05 4.64 -31.99
C PHE A 184 11.53 6.07 -32.22
N GLU A 185 11.23 6.95 -31.28
CA GLU A 185 11.66 8.34 -31.34
C GLU A 185 12.21 8.77 -29.97
N SER A 186 13.22 9.65 -30.01
CA SER A 186 13.84 10.15 -28.78
C SER A 186 12.93 11.14 -28.06
N ILE A 187 13.02 11.15 -26.71
CA ILE A 187 12.26 12.13 -25.90
C ILE A 187 12.60 13.56 -26.34
N ASP A 188 13.85 13.84 -26.72
CA ASP A 188 14.28 15.17 -27.17
C ASP A 188 13.60 15.63 -28.48
N ASN A 189 13.28 14.67 -29.36
CA ASN A 189 12.56 15.00 -30.60
C ASN A 189 11.05 15.20 -30.36
N LEU A 190 10.49 14.49 -29.41
CA LEU A 190 9.04 14.52 -29.11
C LEU A 190 8.64 15.68 -28.19
N PHE A 191 9.54 16.14 -27.32
CA PHE A 191 9.23 17.08 -26.26
C PHE A 191 10.26 18.18 -26.08
N ASP A 192 9.79 19.38 -25.74
CA ASP A 192 10.62 20.38 -25.08
C ASP A 192 10.78 19.99 -23.62
N ILE A 193 12.03 19.77 -23.20
CA ILE A 193 12.35 19.35 -21.82
C ILE A 193 12.71 20.58 -21.00
N ILE A 194 11.82 20.94 -20.07
CA ILE A 194 11.97 22.13 -19.23
C ILE A 194 12.32 21.70 -17.81
N ASP A 195 13.52 22.05 -17.34
CA ASP A 195 13.98 21.79 -15.97
C ASP A 195 13.30 22.72 -14.96
N GLY A 196 13.25 22.30 -13.70
CA GLY A 196 12.91 23.18 -12.58
C GLY A 196 13.97 24.26 -12.40
N ASP A 197 13.57 25.41 -11.86
CA ASP A 197 14.49 26.52 -11.62
C ASP A 197 15.57 26.13 -10.57
N ARG A 198 16.81 26.58 -10.80
CA ARG A 198 17.97 26.37 -9.89
C ARG A 198 18.73 27.67 -9.66
N SER A 199 18.09 28.79 -9.98
CA SER A 199 18.70 30.11 -9.82
C SER A 199 18.77 30.54 -8.36
N LYS A 200 19.42 31.68 -8.11
CA LYS A 200 19.43 32.35 -6.79
C LYS A 200 18.04 32.71 -6.25
N ASN A 201 17.05 32.72 -7.14
CA ASN A 201 15.65 33.01 -6.81
C ASN A 201 14.85 31.79 -6.40
N TYR A 202 15.48 30.59 -6.33
CA TYR A 202 14.79 29.39 -5.87
C TYR A 202 14.14 29.60 -4.48
N PRO A 203 12.88 29.20 -4.27
CA PRO A 203 12.17 29.48 -3.03
C PRO A 203 12.86 28.88 -1.81
N LYS A 204 13.06 29.69 -0.77
CA LYS A 204 13.50 29.24 0.54
C LYS A 204 12.30 28.79 1.37
N SER A 205 12.55 28.15 2.51
CA SER A 205 11.46 27.61 3.35
C SER A 205 10.50 28.66 3.88
N ASP A 206 10.99 29.86 4.14
CA ASP A 206 10.21 31.04 4.59
C ASP A 206 9.41 31.73 3.47
N GLU A 207 9.63 31.35 2.23
CA GLU A 207 8.92 31.82 1.06
C GLU A 207 7.87 30.82 0.53
N LEU A 208 7.62 29.74 1.30
CA LEU A 208 6.65 28.70 0.98
C LEU A 208 5.46 28.80 1.94
N PHE A 209 4.26 28.94 1.38
CA PHE A 209 3.02 29.21 2.10
C PHE A 209 2.05 28.01 1.95
N SER A 210 1.09 27.90 2.89
CA SER A 210 0.01 26.91 2.81
C SER A 210 -1.02 27.23 1.74
N GLU A 211 -1.19 28.52 1.41
CA GLU A 211 -2.10 29.01 0.37
C GLU A 211 -1.54 30.32 -0.20
N GLU A 212 -1.44 30.41 -1.54
CA GLU A 212 -0.96 31.56 -2.28
C GLU A 212 -1.23 31.40 -3.79
N TYR A 213 -0.62 32.27 -4.62
CA TYR A 213 -0.89 32.40 -6.04
C TYR A 213 -0.50 31.17 -6.89
N CYS A 214 0.69 30.61 -6.69
CA CYS A 214 1.21 29.54 -7.54
C CYS A 214 1.60 28.32 -6.69
N LEU A 215 1.02 27.17 -6.99
CA LEU A 215 1.37 25.91 -6.36
C LEU A 215 2.76 25.47 -6.81
N PHE A 216 3.70 25.40 -5.86
CA PHE A 216 5.07 24.98 -6.07
C PHE A 216 5.21 23.48 -5.78
N LEU A 217 5.20 22.67 -6.83
CA LEU A 217 5.23 21.23 -6.74
C LEU A 217 6.60 20.73 -6.29
N ASN A 218 6.60 19.77 -5.41
CA ASN A 218 7.76 18.94 -5.07
C ASN A 218 7.53 17.49 -5.53
N THR A 219 8.56 16.64 -5.43
CA THR A 219 8.50 15.25 -5.91
C THR A 219 7.43 14.39 -5.22
N LYS A 220 6.96 14.76 -4.01
CA LYS A 220 5.85 14.08 -3.33
C LYS A 220 4.50 14.35 -3.99
N ASN A 221 4.39 15.43 -4.75
CA ASN A 221 3.18 15.78 -5.48
C ASN A 221 3.01 15.00 -6.79
N VAL A 222 4.03 14.24 -7.21
CA VAL A 222 3.97 13.38 -8.41
C VAL A 222 4.17 11.95 -7.98
N THR A 223 3.10 11.16 -8.04
CA THR A 223 3.04 9.76 -7.61
C THR A 223 2.94 8.83 -8.81
N LYS A 224 2.95 7.52 -8.57
CA LYS A 224 2.69 6.52 -9.61
C LYS A 224 1.32 6.71 -10.28
N ASN A 225 0.36 7.27 -9.56
CA ASN A 225 -1.02 7.47 -10.04
C ASN A 225 -1.26 8.86 -10.66
N GLY A 226 -0.24 9.73 -10.71
CA GLY A 226 -0.35 11.09 -11.18
C GLY A 226 -0.15 12.12 -10.08
N PHE A 227 -0.81 13.28 -10.18
CA PHE A 227 -0.71 14.32 -9.15
C PHE A 227 -1.37 13.88 -7.83
N SER A 228 -0.68 14.16 -6.71
CA SER A 228 -1.25 14.17 -5.36
C SER A 228 -1.10 15.57 -4.77
N PHE A 229 -2.18 16.06 -4.15
CA PHE A 229 -2.23 17.37 -3.49
C PHE A 229 -2.47 17.25 -1.97
N ASP A 230 -2.05 16.13 -1.38
CA ASP A 230 -2.14 15.89 0.07
C ASP A 230 -1.26 16.88 0.85
N THR A 231 -0.10 17.20 0.30
CA THR A 231 0.77 18.28 0.79
C THR A 231 0.84 19.39 -0.26
N LYS A 232 0.69 20.63 0.15
CA LYS A 232 0.69 21.78 -0.76
C LYS A 232 1.62 22.85 -0.24
N GLN A 233 2.41 23.40 -1.13
CA GLN A 233 3.26 24.55 -0.87
C GLN A 233 3.07 25.56 -2.00
N PHE A 234 2.86 26.81 -1.67
CA PHE A 234 2.59 27.86 -2.63
C PHE A 234 3.66 28.94 -2.55
N ILE A 235 3.83 29.65 -3.67
CA ILE A 235 4.68 30.85 -3.76
C ILE A 235 3.85 32.04 -4.22
N THR A 236 4.29 33.24 -3.85
CA THR A 236 3.65 34.49 -4.25
C THR A 236 3.75 34.74 -5.75
N LYS A 237 2.86 35.58 -6.29
CA LYS A 237 2.89 36.00 -7.69
C LYS A 237 4.20 36.69 -8.07
N THR A 238 4.79 37.47 -7.15
CA THR A 238 6.08 38.11 -7.35
C THR A 238 7.20 37.06 -7.46
N LYS A 239 7.18 36.04 -6.58
CA LYS A 239 8.17 34.96 -6.64
C LYS A 239 8.03 34.13 -7.91
N ASP A 240 6.79 33.81 -8.33
CA ASP A 240 6.53 33.12 -9.61
C ASP A 240 7.13 33.86 -10.80
N LYS A 241 7.04 35.20 -10.85
CA LYS A 241 7.62 35.99 -11.92
C LYS A 241 9.14 36.03 -11.94
N LEU A 242 9.79 35.91 -10.77
CA LEU A 242 11.26 35.90 -10.66
C LEU A 242 11.89 34.58 -11.10
N LEU A 243 11.15 33.49 -11.03
CA LEU A 243 11.62 32.17 -11.45
C LEU A 243 11.57 32.07 -13.00
N ARG A 244 12.70 31.61 -13.56
CA ARG A 244 12.88 31.58 -15.04
C ARG A 244 12.33 30.31 -15.69
N LYS A 245 12.32 29.18 -14.98
CA LYS A 245 11.99 27.85 -15.53
C LYS A 245 10.99 27.11 -14.65
N GLY A 246 10.44 26.06 -15.20
CA GLY A 246 9.62 25.11 -14.45
C GLY A 246 8.15 25.50 -14.29
N LYS A 247 7.65 26.48 -15.06
CA LYS A 247 6.22 26.84 -15.09
C LYS A 247 5.45 25.89 -16.01
N LEU A 248 4.38 25.29 -15.50
CA LEU A 248 3.53 24.39 -16.28
C LEU A 248 2.55 25.18 -17.15
N GLU A 249 2.29 24.63 -18.32
CA GLU A 249 1.17 24.96 -19.19
C GLU A 249 0.22 23.76 -19.28
N ARG A 250 -1.03 23.99 -19.64
CA ARG A 250 -1.98 22.88 -19.81
C ARG A 250 -1.45 21.87 -20.83
N TYR A 251 -1.68 20.60 -20.53
CA TYR A 251 -1.24 19.44 -21.31
C TYR A 251 0.26 19.12 -21.20
N ASP A 252 0.99 19.79 -20.30
CA ASP A 252 2.34 19.37 -19.94
C ASP A 252 2.33 18.06 -19.17
N ILE A 253 3.35 17.24 -19.39
CA ILE A 253 3.64 16.03 -18.63
C ILE A 253 4.78 16.34 -17.66
N VAL A 254 4.63 15.99 -16.40
CA VAL A 254 5.67 16.14 -15.39
C VAL A 254 6.29 14.77 -15.09
N LEU A 255 7.62 14.68 -15.17
CA LEU A 255 8.39 13.50 -14.86
C LEU A 255 9.34 13.77 -13.69
N THR A 256 9.31 12.92 -12.65
CA THR A 256 10.27 13.00 -11.56
C THR A 256 11.64 12.47 -11.97
N THR A 257 12.69 13.26 -11.72
CA THR A 257 14.07 12.95 -12.09
C THR A 257 14.99 12.73 -10.90
N ARG A 258 14.52 12.96 -9.65
CA ARG A 258 15.27 12.74 -8.41
C ARG A 258 14.38 12.09 -7.35
N GLY A 259 15.01 11.34 -6.46
CA GLY A 259 14.31 10.57 -5.44
C GLY A 259 13.54 9.40 -6.06
N THR A 260 12.23 9.47 -6.11
CA THR A 260 11.40 8.48 -6.82
C THR A 260 11.39 8.79 -8.32
N VAL A 261 12.41 8.34 -9.04
CA VAL A 261 12.56 8.57 -10.49
C VAL A 261 11.48 7.81 -11.28
N GLY A 262 10.90 8.46 -12.29
CA GLY A 262 9.98 7.83 -13.24
C GLY A 262 8.49 7.96 -12.90
N ASN A 263 8.12 8.65 -11.82
CA ASN A 263 6.73 9.01 -11.62
C ASN A 263 6.30 10.07 -12.63
N VAL A 264 5.09 9.93 -13.16
CA VAL A 264 4.56 10.79 -14.24
C VAL A 264 3.19 11.32 -13.85
N ALA A 265 3.01 12.61 -14.00
CA ALA A 265 1.73 13.30 -13.85
C ALA A 265 1.38 14.14 -15.07
N TYR A 266 0.11 14.33 -15.33
CA TYR A 266 -0.42 15.06 -16.49
C TYR A 266 -1.24 16.25 -16.04
N TYR A 267 -0.95 17.43 -16.59
CA TYR A 267 -1.63 18.65 -16.23
C TYR A 267 -2.79 18.93 -17.20
N ASP A 268 -3.90 18.21 -17.01
CA ASP A 268 -5.12 18.34 -17.80
C ASP A 268 -6.11 19.36 -17.19
N GLU A 269 -7.27 19.49 -17.83
CA GLU A 269 -8.34 20.39 -17.40
C GLU A 269 -8.97 20.01 -16.05
N LEU A 270 -8.83 18.77 -15.60
CA LEU A 270 -9.38 18.31 -14.32
C LEU A 270 -8.60 18.85 -13.11
N ILE A 271 -7.36 19.30 -13.34
CA ILE A 271 -6.54 19.89 -12.28
C ILE A 271 -7.00 21.32 -12.01
N LYS A 272 -7.57 21.55 -10.83
CA LYS A 272 -8.17 22.84 -10.44
C LYS A 272 -7.20 24.01 -10.31
N TYR A 273 -5.92 23.74 -10.10
CA TYR A 273 -4.91 24.78 -9.94
C TYR A 273 -4.52 25.36 -11.29
N LYS A 274 -4.60 26.71 -11.42
CA LYS A 274 -4.28 27.42 -12.69
C LYS A 274 -2.79 27.73 -12.84
N HIS A 275 -2.08 27.89 -11.73
CA HIS A 275 -0.66 28.24 -11.71
C HIS A 275 0.11 27.18 -10.97
N LEU A 276 0.92 26.40 -11.70
CA LEU A 276 1.78 25.37 -11.15
C LEU A 276 3.21 25.58 -11.62
N ARG A 277 4.14 25.24 -10.74
CA ARG A 277 5.55 25.26 -11.03
C ARG A 277 6.24 24.07 -10.38
N ILE A 278 7.16 23.44 -11.08
CA ILE A 278 7.94 22.31 -10.55
C ILE A 278 9.17 22.79 -9.79
N ASN A 279 9.61 21.97 -8.83
CA ASN A 279 10.91 22.11 -8.21
C ASN A 279 12.03 21.50 -9.09
N SER A 280 13.28 21.58 -8.63
CA SER A 280 14.46 21.06 -9.34
C SER A 280 14.62 19.53 -9.36
N GLY A 281 13.67 18.78 -8.77
CA GLY A 281 13.65 17.32 -8.77
C GLY A 281 12.81 16.70 -9.90
N MET A 282 12.28 17.54 -10.79
CA MET A 282 11.38 17.14 -11.86
C MET A 282 11.73 17.88 -13.16
N VAL A 283 11.19 17.38 -14.26
CA VAL A 283 11.17 18.06 -15.56
C VAL A 283 9.76 18.10 -16.12
N ILE A 284 9.48 19.10 -16.92
CA ILE A 284 8.29 19.18 -17.75
C ILE A 284 8.65 18.64 -19.13
N LEU A 285 7.81 17.77 -19.67
CA LEU A 285 7.83 17.31 -21.05
C LEU A 285 6.65 17.97 -21.77
N ARG A 286 6.94 18.99 -22.58
CA ARG A 286 5.95 19.72 -23.37
C ARG A 286 5.94 19.17 -24.78
N PRO A 287 4.82 18.63 -25.29
CA PRO A 287 4.77 18.05 -26.63
C PRO A 287 5.13 19.08 -27.73
N LYS A 288 5.99 18.68 -28.66
CA LYS A 288 6.37 19.48 -29.84
C LYS A 288 5.42 19.26 -31.01
N THR A 289 4.66 18.18 -30.99
CA THR A 289 3.79 17.79 -32.11
C THR A 289 2.39 17.40 -31.59
N PRO A 290 1.34 17.72 -32.35
CA PRO A 290 -0.02 17.31 -32.02
C PRO A 290 -0.26 15.80 -32.28
N ASN A 291 0.64 15.11 -32.97
CA ASN A 291 0.48 13.71 -33.38
C ASN A 291 0.86 12.72 -32.25
N LEU A 292 0.69 13.12 -31.00
CA LEU A 292 0.96 12.29 -29.82
C LEU A 292 -0.31 12.13 -28.98
N ASN A 293 -0.74 10.89 -28.77
CA ASN A 293 -1.73 10.62 -27.74
C ASN A 293 -1.04 10.68 -26.36
N GLN A 294 -1.38 11.69 -25.59
CA GLN A 294 -0.72 11.95 -24.30
C GLN A 294 -0.95 10.82 -23.28
N LYS A 295 -2.14 10.19 -23.28
CA LYS A 295 -2.41 9.03 -22.38
C LYS A 295 -1.55 7.83 -22.75
N PHE A 296 -1.37 7.56 -24.04
CA PHE A 296 -0.45 6.54 -24.52
C PHE A 296 0.98 6.83 -24.05
N ILE A 297 1.47 8.04 -24.28
CA ILE A 297 2.82 8.46 -23.88
C ILE A 297 3.02 8.39 -22.36
N ILE A 298 2.05 8.82 -21.57
CA ILE A 298 2.09 8.69 -20.10
C ILE A 298 2.23 7.23 -19.68
N HIS A 299 1.49 6.33 -20.33
CA HIS A 299 1.61 4.89 -20.07
C HIS A 299 3.02 4.39 -20.40
N VAL A 300 3.56 4.76 -21.56
CA VAL A 300 4.93 4.39 -21.97
C VAL A 300 5.96 4.93 -20.99
N LEU A 301 5.87 6.20 -20.59
CA LEU A 301 6.80 6.82 -19.64
C LEU A 301 6.73 6.16 -18.25
N ARG A 302 5.54 5.83 -17.74
CA ARG A 302 5.36 5.15 -16.44
C ARG A 302 5.94 3.75 -16.41
N ASN A 303 5.88 3.04 -17.52
CA ASN A 303 6.34 1.65 -17.63
C ASN A 303 7.78 1.54 -18.20
N ASN A 304 8.43 2.67 -18.47
CA ASN A 304 9.80 2.66 -18.99
C ASN A 304 10.79 2.26 -17.89
N ASN A 305 11.77 1.45 -18.28
CA ASN A 305 12.84 1.04 -17.39
C ASN A 305 13.99 2.06 -17.39
N TYR A 306 13.99 2.95 -16.40
CA TYR A 306 15.02 3.96 -16.23
C TYR A 306 16.30 3.44 -15.54
N SER A 307 16.35 2.20 -15.06
CA SER A 307 17.46 1.66 -14.24
C SER A 307 18.84 1.80 -14.93
N ARG A 308 18.90 1.65 -16.26
CA ARG A 308 20.14 1.75 -17.04
C ARG A 308 20.68 3.18 -17.18
N VAL A 309 19.88 4.18 -16.90
CA VAL A 309 20.22 5.60 -17.11
C VAL A 309 20.21 6.42 -15.81
N ILE A 310 19.74 5.83 -14.72
CA ILE A 310 19.78 6.43 -13.39
C ILE A 310 21.23 6.40 -12.85
N LEU A 311 21.63 7.48 -12.20
CA LEU A 311 22.90 7.62 -11.49
C LEU A 311 22.65 7.74 -9.97
N GLY A 312 23.59 7.22 -9.18
CA GLY A 312 23.56 7.30 -7.72
C GLY A 312 22.67 6.24 -7.06
N SER A 313 23.24 5.43 -6.17
CA SER A 313 22.52 4.38 -5.43
C SER A 313 21.74 4.94 -4.23
N ALA A 314 22.34 5.88 -3.46
CA ALA A 314 21.71 6.47 -2.28
C ALA A 314 20.65 7.54 -2.62
N GLN A 315 20.90 8.33 -3.67
CA GLN A 315 19.95 9.32 -4.19
C GLN A 315 19.81 9.16 -5.71
N PRO A 316 18.87 8.33 -6.17
CA PRO A 316 18.67 8.10 -7.60
C PRO A 316 18.38 9.41 -8.34
N GLN A 317 19.10 9.62 -9.44
CA GLN A 317 18.93 10.80 -10.31
C GLN A 317 18.95 10.37 -11.78
N LEU A 318 18.01 10.89 -12.56
CA LEU A 318 17.95 10.78 -14.01
C LEU A 318 18.45 12.07 -14.64
N PRO A 319 19.69 12.14 -15.18
CA PRO A 319 20.19 13.34 -15.83
C PRO A 319 19.41 13.66 -17.10
N ILE A 320 19.14 14.93 -17.35
CA ILE A 320 18.42 15.41 -18.55
C ILE A 320 19.14 14.95 -19.83
N THR A 321 20.47 14.95 -19.83
CA THR A 321 21.29 14.49 -20.98
C THR A 321 21.06 13.02 -21.30
N LYS A 322 20.74 12.18 -20.32
CA LYS A 322 20.37 10.78 -20.50
C LYS A 322 18.90 10.63 -20.88
N LEU A 323 18.02 11.41 -20.23
CA LEU A 323 16.59 11.43 -20.52
C LEU A 323 16.32 11.75 -21.98
N LYS A 324 17.00 12.75 -22.56
CA LYS A 324 16.90 13.16 -23.96
C LYS A 324 17.09 12.01 -24.95
N LYS A 325 17.98 11.06 -24.63
CA LYS A 325 18.35 9.93 -25.48
C LYS A 325 17.46 8.70 -25.34
N ILE A 326 16.50 8.72 -24.40
CA ILE A 326 15.58 7.59 -24.22
C ILE A 326 14.67 7.52 -25.44
N LEU A 327 14.58 6.34 -26.02
CA LEU A 327 13.71 6.04 -27.16
C LEU A 327 12.35 5.55 -26.63
N LEU A 328 11.30 6.16 -27.13
CA LEU A 328 9.92 5.75 -26.87
C LEU A 328 9.34 5.11 -28.12
N PRO A 329 8.54 4.04 -28.02
CA PRO A 329 7.80 3.48 -29.16
C PRO A 329 6.81 4.54 -29.67
N LEU A 330 6.80 4.75 -30.98
CA LEU A 330 5.93 5.71 -31.65
C LEU A 330 5.13 5.05 -32.77
N PRO A 331 4.12 4.22 -32.42
CA PRO A 331 3.23 3.65 -33.42
C PRO A 331 2.34 4.73 -34.06
N PRO A 332 1.66 4.42 -35.19
CA PRO A 332 0.69 5.34 -35.79
C PRO A 332 -0.34 5.86 -34.78
N LEU A 333 -0.76 7.13 -34.91
CA LEU A 333 -1.66 7.78 -33.96
C LEU A 333 -2.97 7.00 -33.73
N ALA A 334 -3.49 6.33 -34.75
CA ALA A 334 -4.67 5.49 -34.63
C ALA A 334 -4.50 4.36 -33.59
N LEU A 335 -3.35 3.69 -33.61
CA LEU A 335 -3.02 2.63 -32.62
C LEU A 335 -2.75 3.20 -31.24
N GLN A 336 -2.12 4.41 -31.14
CA GLN A 336 -1.98 5.11 -29.87
C GLN A 336 -3.35 5.40 -29.24
N ASN A 337 -4.31 5.86 -30.04
CA ASN A 337 -5.67 6.16 -29.61
C ASN A 337 -6.39 4.91 -29.16
N GLU A 338 -6.36 3.82 -29.95
CA GLU A 338 -6.98 2.55 -29.61
C GLU A 338 -6.48 2.02 -28.26
N PHE A 339 -5.17 2.04 -28.04
CA PHE A 339 -4.60 1.63 -26.77
C PHE A 339 -4.99 2.56 -25.62
N ALA A 340 -5.01 3.86 -25.83
CA ALA A 340 -5.40 4.84 -24.82
C ALA A 340 -6.87 4.67 -24.40
N ASP A 341 -7.77 4.37 -25.33
CA ASP A 341 -9.18 4.08 -25.06
C ASP A 341 -9.33 2.76 -24.27
N PHE A 342 -8.56 1.75 -24.64
CA PHE A 342 -8.52 0.49 -23.89
C PHE A 342 -8.06 0.72 -22.43
N VAL A 343 -6.96 1.44 -22.23
CA VAL A 343 -6.47 1.79 -20.88
C VAL A 343 -7.53 2.55 -20.09
N ALA A 344 -8.23 3.50 -20.71
CA ALA A 344 -9.28 4.27 -20.05
C ALA A 344 -10.46 3.39 -19.57
N LEU A 345 -10.79 2.32 -20.28
CA LEU A 345 -11.79 1.32 -19.84
C LEU A 345 -11.29 0.51 -18.65
N VAL A 346 -10.02 0.11 -18.67
CA VAL A 346 -9.40 -0.65 -17.57
C VAL A 346 -9.30 0.23 -16.32
N ASP A 347 -8.89 1.49 -16.44
CA ASP A 347 -8.80 2.46 -15.33
C ASP A 347 -10.16 2.62 -14.62
N LYS A 348 -11.27 2.69 -15.36
CA LYS A 348 -12.62 2.73 -14.77
C LYS A 348 -12.92 1.48 -13.95
N SER A 349 -12.53 0.31 -14.45
CA SER A 349 -12.72 -0.97 -13.75
C SER A 349 -11.86 -1.06 -12.49
N GLN A 350 -10.61 -0.59 -12.56
CA GLN A 350 -9.70 -0.51 -11.41
C GLN A 350 -10.26 0.43 -10.33
N PHE A 351 -10.70 1.62 -10.72
CA PHE A 351 -11.32 2.58 -9.80
C PHE A 351 -12.55 2.00 -9.08
N ALA A 352 -13.42 1.27 -9.81
CA ALA A 352 -14.55 0.61 -9.20
C ALA A 352 -14.13 -0.46 -8.17
N CYS A 353 -13.06 -1.23 -8.46
CA CYS A 353 -12.48 -2.20 -7.52
C CYS A 353 -11.91 -1.52 -6.27
N GLU A 354 -11.19 -0.42 -6.43
CA GLU A 354 -10.60 0.34 -5.32
C GLU A 354 -11.66 0.93 -4.39
N ILE A 355 -12.73 1.52 -4.97
CA ILE A 355 -13.88 2.01 -4.20
C ILE A 355 -14.51 0.87 -3.40
N ALA A 356 -14.79 -0.27 -4.03
CA ALA A 356 -15.40 -1.42 -3.37
C ALA A 356 -14.53 -1.91 -2.19
N ILE A 357 -13.21 -2.02 -2.39
CA ILE A 357 -12.26 -2.40 -1.34
C ILE A 357 -12.30 -1.39 -0.18
N LYS A 358 -12.32 -0.09 -0.49
CA LYS A 358 -12.36 0.97 0.53
C LYS A 358 -13.65 0.92 1.35
N VAL A 359 -14.80 0.77 0.71
CA VAL A 359 -16.10 0.63 1.36
C VAL A 359 -16.12 -0.57 2.28
N TRP A 360 -15.74 -1.75 1.78
CA TRP A 360 -15.76 -2.99 2.57
C TRP A 360 -14.77 -2.98 3.73
N ARG A 361 -13.58 -2.37 3.57
CA ARG A 361 -12.64 -2.17 4.69
C ARG A 361 -13.22 -1.27 5.78
N ASN A 362 -13.98 -0.24 5.40
CA ASN A 362 -14.66 0.60 6.38
C ASN A 362 -15.78 -0.18 7.08
N SER A 363 -16.58 -0.94 6.36
CA SER A 363 -17.62 -1.80 6.96
C SER A 363 -17.03 -2.77 7.98
N LEU A 364 -15.86 -3.40 7.69
CA LEU A 364 -15.17 -4.26 8.68
C LEU A 364 -14.81 -3.52 9.97
N LYS A 365 -14.49 -2.23 9.93
CA LYS A 365 -14.16 -1.46 11.14
C LYS A 365 -15.39 -1.15 12.01
N PHE A 366 -16.55 -0.97 11.39
CA PHE A 366 -17.80 -0.61 12.10
C PHE A 366 -18.60 -1.83 12.58
N SER A 367 -18.41 -3.01 12.00
CA SER A 367 -19.17 -4.22 12.35
C SER A 367 -18.68 -4.94 13.61
N ILE A 368 -17.63 -4.42 14.27
CA ILE A 368 -16.91 -5.10 15.37
C ILE A 368 -16.85 -4.22 16.64
N ILE A 369 -17.60 -3.11 16.68
CA ILE A 369 -17.65 -2.22 17.85
C ILE A 369 -18.75 -2.65 18.83
#